data_e16bdc1e5d364f3c44dbe0219a8b6b3e
#
_entry.id   e16bdc1e5d364f3c44dbe0219a8b6b3e
#
_cell.length_a   1.000
_cell.length_b   1.000
_cell.length_c   1.000
_cell.angle_alpha   90.00
_cell.angle_beta   90.00
_cell.angle_gamma   90.00
#
_symmetry.space_group_name_H-M   'P 1'
#
loop_
_entity.id
_entity.type
_entity.pdbx_description
1 polymer ?
#
loop_
_entity_poly.entity_id
_entity_poly.type
_entity_poly.pdbx_seq_one_letter_code
_entity_poly.pdbx_strand_id
1 'polypeptide(L)'
;MKILGLVLILFPVLALSSEAECLASIMHSEASGESLEGLIAVAQASINRSKATKRPICSIRGVARKKPPSNISQHYTALAQSILDGGASIVGRADSWERSKQPKYAGKITRFIGKHTFYVMKGSK
;
A
#
# COMPACT_ATOMS: atom_id res chain seq x y z
N MET A 1 -7.32 48.01 -24.97
CA MET A 1 -7.55 47.36 -23.68
C MET A 1 -6.77 46.07 -23.59
N LYS A 2 -5.75 46.05 -22.79
CA LYS A 2 -5.01 44.80 -22.53
C LYS A 2 -5.73 44.04 -21.41
N ILE A 3 -6.33 42.93 -21.73
CA ILE A 3 -6.85 41.99 -20.73
C ILE A 3 -5.64 41.26 -20.20
N LEU A 4 -5.22 41.64 -19.00
CA LEU A 4 -4.28 40.83 -18.23
C LEU A 4 -5.03 39.57 -17.80
N GLY A 5 -4.84 38.50 -18.58
CA GLY A 5 -5.30 37.20 -18.17
C GLY A 5 -4.57 36.81 -16.89
N LEU A 6 -5.32 36.71 -15.78
CA LEU A 6 -4.85 36.15 -14.55
C LEU A 6 -4.60 34.66 -14.82
N VAL A 7 -3.33 34.30 -15.06
CA VAL A 7 -2.95 32.89 -15.10
C VAL A 7 -2.98 32.41 -13.65
N LEU A 8 -4.11 31.86 -13.25
CA LEU A 8 -4.21 31.14 -11.99
C LEU A 8 -3.42 29.84 -12.15
N ILE A 9 -2.16 29.86 -11.73
CA ILE A 9 -1.40 28.63 -11.61
C ILE A 9 -1.96 27.90 -10.39
N LEU A 10 -2.92 27.04 -10.66
CA LEU A 10 -3.38 26.07 -9.68
C LEU A 10 -2.25 25.05 -9.49
N PHE A 11 -1.40 25.27 -8.49
CA PHE A 11 -0.58 24.18 -7.99
C PHE A 11 -1.55 23.13 -7.45
N PRO A 12 -1.53 21.89 -7.99
CA PRO A 12 -2.31 20.85 -7.35
C PRO A 12 -1.77 20.73 -5.92
N VAL A 13 -2.58 21.09 -4.95
CA VAL A 13 -2.39 20.64 -3.59
C VAL A 13 -2.42 19.12 -3.72
N LEU A 14 -1.29 18.46 -3.40
CA LEU A 14 -1.22 17.00 -3.35
C LEU A 14 -2.18 16.55 -2.24
N ALA A 15 -3.46 16.51 -2.59
CA ALA A 15 -4.46 15.91 -1.73
C ALA A 15 -4.15 14.42 -1.65
N LEU A 16 -3.88 13.95 -0.43
CA LEU A 16 -3.73 12.52 -0.16
C LEU A 16 -5.04 11.85 -0.53
N SER A 17 -4.99 10.83 -1.37
CA SER A 17 -6.19 10.12 -1.82
C SER A 17 -6.78 9.26 -0.70
N SER A 18 -8.09 8.97 -0.78
CA SER A 18 -8.73 8.00 0.12
C SER A 18 -8.09 6.62 0.00
N GLU A 19 -7.60 6.27 -1.17
CA GLU A 19 -6.87 5.04 -1.43
C GLU A 19 -5.55 5.00 -0.64
N ALA A 20 -4.83 6.12 -0.58
CA ALA A 20 -3.62 6.25 0.24
C ALA A 20 -3.92 6.11 1.74
N GLU A 21 -5.04 6.65 2.21
CA GLU A 21 -5.46 6.49 3.60
C GLU A 21 -5.77 5.02 3.94
N CYS A 22 -6.46 4.32 3.06
CA CYS A 22 -6.73 2.90 3.22
C CYS A 22 -5.44 2.08 3.23
N LEU A 23 -4.53 2.37 2.31
CA LEU A 23 -3.24 1.69 2.25
C LEU A 23 -2.40 1.96 3.50
N ALA A 24 -2.39 3.20 3.98
CA ALA A 24 -1.73 3.57 5.23
C ALA A 24 -2.28 2.79 6.43
N SER A 25 -3.59 2.57 6.47
CA SER A 25 -4.23 1.75 7.51
C SER A 25 -3.77 0.30 7.47
N ILE A 26 -3.65 -0.27 6.29
CA ILE A 26 -3.11 -1.63 6.09
C ILE A 26 -1.66 -1.70 6.57
N MET A 27 -0.83 -0.77 6.14
CA MET A 27 0.58 -0.70 6.54
C MET A 27 0.73 -0.62 8.05
N HIS A 28 -0.03 0.25 8.70
CA HIS A 28 0.00 0.42 10.15
C HIS A 28 -0.46 -0.84 10.88
N SER A 29 -1.55 -1.46 10.46
CA SER A 29 -2.10 -2.64 11.12
C SER A 29 -1.23 -3.89 10.95
N GLU A 30 -0.64 -4.07 9.78
CA GLU A 30 0.08 -5.30 9.44
C GLU A 30 1.59 -5.21 9.68
N ALA A 31 2.17 -4.03 9.58
CA ALA A 31 3.61 -3.84 9.57
C ALA A 31 4.10 -2.77 10.55
N SER A 32 3.26 -2.32 11.47
CA SER A 32 3.68 -1.43 12.56
C SER A 32 4.76 -2.14 13.40
N GLY A 33 5.90 -1.48 13.57
CA GLY A 33 7.07 -2.08 14.23
C GLY A 33 8.02 -2.83 13.31
N GLU A 34 7.65 -3.03 12.05
CA GLU A 34 8.55 -3.56 11.03
C GLU A 34 9.48 -2.46 10.48
N SER A 35 10.52 -2.89 9.75
CA SER A 35 11.39 -1.97 9.03
C SER A 35 10.64 -1.21 7.95
N LEU A 36 11.24 -0.11 7.44
CA LEU A 36 10.70 0.61 6.30
C LEU A 36 10.49 -0.33 5.09
N GLU A 37 11.41 -1.24 4.85
CA GLU A 37 11.28 -2.25 3.80
C GLU A 37 10.04 -3.12 4.01
N GLY A 38 9.76 -3.54 5.23
CA GLY A 38 8.56 -4.31 5.57
C GLY A 38 7.27 -3.52 5.34
N LEU A 39 7.26 -2.25 5.68
CA LEU A 39 6.11 -1.35 5.41
C LEU A 39 5.84 -1.22 3.90
N ILE A 40 6.88 -0.97 3.12
CA ILE A 40 6.78 -0.86 1.66
C ILE A 40 6.32 -2.19 1.05
N ALA A 41 6.85 -3.30 1.54
CA ALA A 41 6.49 -4.63 1.07
C ALA A 41 4.99 -4.95 1.27
N VAL A 42 4.44 -4.65 2.43
CA VAL A 42 3.00 -4.82 2.72
C VAL A 42 2.18 -3.91 1.80
N ALA A 43 2.59 -2.68 1.60
CA ALA A 43 1.91 -1.75 0.70
C ALA A 43 1.89 -2.27 -0.74
N GLN A 44 3.01 -2.72 -1.26
CA GLN A 44 3.10 -3.25 -2.62
C GLN A 44 2.29 -4.53 -2.80
N ALA A 45 2.34 -5.45 -1.84
CA ALA A 45 1.52 -6.67 -1.87
C ALA A 45 0.02 -6.33 -1.85
N SER A 46 -0.39 -5.30 -1.11
CA SER A 46 -1.77 -4.81 -1.08
C SER A 46 -2.21 -4.26 -2.44
N ILE A 47 -1.35 -3.49 -3.09
CA ILE A 47 -1.60 -2.96 -4.44
C ILE A 47 -1.72 -4.13 -5.44
N ASN A 48 -0.83 -5.10 -5.37
CA ASN A 48 -0.88 -6.29 -6.23
C ASN A 48 -2.18 -7.08 -6.02
N ARG A 49 -2.61 -7.22 -4.76
CA ARG A 49 -3.89 -7.87 -4.43
C ARG A 49 -5.07 -7.12 -5.02
N SER A 50 -5.09 -5.80 -4.90
CA SER A 50 -6.12 -4.95 -5.49
C SER A 50 -6.22 -5.18 -7.00
N LYS A 51 -5.10 -5.22 -7.69
CA LYS A 51 -5.06 -5.49 -9.14
C LYS A 51 -5.50 -6.91 -9.48
N ALA A 52 -5.01 -7.91 -8.77
CA ALA A 52 -5.31 -9.32 -9.02
C ALA A 52 -6.80 -9.64 -8.77
N THR A 53 -7.40 -9.04 -7.75
CA THR A 53 -8.82 -9.27 -7.41
C THR A 53 -9.76 -8.29 -8.10
N LYS A 54 -9.24 -7.28 -8.79
CA LYS A 54 -10.00 -6.17 -9.39
C LYS A 54 -10.90 -5.46 -8.36
N ARG A 55 -10.42 -5.33 -7.15
CA ARG A 55 -11.09 -4.66 -6.04
C ARG A 55 -10.27 -3.47 -5.57
N PRO A 56 -10.91 -2.36 -5.15
CA PRO A 56 -10.19 -1.22 -4.61
C PRO A 56 -9.47 -1.60 -3.31
N ILE A 57 -8.34 -0.94 -3.03
CA ILE A 57 -7.56 -1.15 -1.80
C ILE A 57 -8.44 -0.99 -0.57
N CYS A 58 -9.36 -0.03 -0.57
CA CYS A 58 -10.28 0.21 0.54
C CYS A 58 -11.26 -0.94 0.82
N SER A 59 -11.40 -1.88 -0.10
CA SER A 59 -12.23 -3.07 0.09
C SER A 59 -11.46 -4.27 0.62
N ILE A 60 -10.14 -4.17 0.78
CA ILE A 60 -9.33 -5.22 1.39
C ILE A 60 -9.76 -5.39 2.84
N ARG A 61 -10.09 -6.62 3.17
CA ARG A 61 -10.91 -6.99 4.33
C ARG A 61 -10.31 -6.57 5.67
N GLY A 62 -11.12 -5.88 6.47
CA GLY A 62 -10.91 -5.66 7.91
C GLY A 62 -9.84 -4.63 8.27
N VAL A 63 -8.74 -4.61 7.55
CA VAL A 63 -7.54 -3.84 7.89
C VAL A 63 -7.66 -2.38 7.44
N ALA A 64 -8.23 -2.16 6.28
CA ALA A 64 -8.39 -0.82 5.71
C ALA A 64 -9.35 0.09 6.51
N ARG A 65 -10.11 -0.47 7.43
CA ARG A 65 -11.05 0.28 8.28
C ARG A 65 -10.41 0.86 9.53
N LYS A 66 -9.23 0.39 9.91
CA LYS A 66 -8.52 0.88 11.09
C LYS A 66 -7.64 2.05 10.71
N LYS A 67 -8.04 3.25 11.05
CA LYS A 67 -7.21 4.44 10.84
C LYS A 67 -5.97 4.37 11.73
N PRO A 68 -4.78 4.71 11.19
CA PRO A 68 -3.61 4.87 12.04
C PRO A 68 -3.83 6.01 13.03
N PRO A 69 -3.18 5.97 14.21
CA PRO A 69 -3.22 7.10 15.14
C PRO A 69 -2.82 8.40 14.45
N SER A 70 -3.47 9.51 14.81
CA SER A 70 -3.32 10.80 14.13
C SER A 70 -1.87 11.31 14.06
N ASN A 71 -1.05 11.03 15.07
CA ASN A 71 0.35 11.43 15.12
C ASN A 71 1.26 10.68 14.14
N ILE A 72 0.87 9.50 13.67
CA ILE A 72 1.61 8.70 12.69
C ILE A 72 0.93 8.71 11.31
N SER A 73 -0.33 9.07 11.25
CA SER A 73 -1.17 8.99 10.06
C SER A 73 -0.57 9.70 8.85
N GLN A 74 0.00 10.89 9.04
CA GLN A 74 0.56 11.68 7.94
C GLN A 74 1.76 10.99 7.28
N HIS A 75 2.67 10.42 8.07
CA HIS A 75 3.85 9.73 7.55
C HIS A 75 3.47 8.47 6.77
N TYR A 76 2.56 7.66 7.34
CA TYR A 76 2.08 6.46 6.67
C TYR A 76 1.33 6.81 5.39
N THR A 77 0.47 7.82 5.42
CA THR A 77 -0.33 8.21 4.25
C THR A 77 0.55 8.81 3.16
N ALA A 78 1.53 9.63 3.50
CA ALA A 78 2.48 10.17 2.54
C ALA A 78 3.32 9.07 1.89
N LEU A 79 3.79 8.09 2.67
CA LEU A 79 4.51 6.93 2.15
C LEU A 79 3.61 6.09 1.25
N ALA A 80 2.37 5.84 1.66
CA ALA A 80 1.39 5.10 0.87
C ALA A 80 1.13 5.77 -0.47
N GLN A 81 0.94 7.09 -0.49
CA GLN A 81 0.75 7.84 -1.73
C GLN A 81 1.97 7.74 -2.65
N SER A 82 3.15 7.87 -2.09
CA SER A 82 4.41 7.71 -2.84
C SER A 82 4.52 6.33 -3.49
N ILE A 83 4.12 5.28 -2.80
CA ILE A 83 4.14 3.91 -3.34
C ILE A 83 3.08 3.73 -4.43
N LEU A 84 1.89 4.31 -4.25
CA LEU A 84 0.84 4.31 -5.28
C LEU A 84 1.30 5.02 -6.55
N ASP A 85 2.06 6.09 -6.42
CA ASP A 85 2.50 6.90 -7.55
C ASP A 85 3.67 6.30 -8.34
N GLY A 86 4.30 5.27 -7.86
CA GLY A 86 5.38 4.62 -8.58
C GLY A 86 6.42 3.95 -7.70
N GLY A 87 5.98 3.18 -6.74
CA GLY A 87 6.87 2.50 -5.81
C GLY A 87 7.76 1.44 -6.45
N ALA A 88 8.89 1.16 -5.81
CA ALA A 88 9.79 0.11 -6.20
C ALA A 88 9.18 -1.28 -5.99
N SER A 89 9.56 -2.24 -6.82
CA SER A 89 9.07 -3.61 -6.70
C SER A 89 9.97 -4.41 -5.77
N ILE A 90 9.62 -4.46 -4.49
CA ILE A 90 10.36 -5.23 -3.48
C ILE A 90 9.91 -6.69 -3.41
N VAL A 91 8.61 -6.92 -3.59
CA VAL A 91 8.00 -8.25 -3.42
C VAL A 91 7.60 -8.91 -4.74
N GLY A 92 7.97 -8.32 -5.88
CA GLY A 92 7.58 -8.81 -7.19
C GLY A 92 6.06 -8.86 -7.33
N ARG A 93 5.51 -10.00 -7.67
CA ARG A 93 4.07 -10.20 -7.89
C ARG A 93 3.31 -10.64 -6.63
N ALA A 94 3.95 -10.72 -5.48
CA ALA A 94 3.28 -11.12 -4.24
C ALA A 94 2.03 -10.26 -3.97
N ASP A 95 0.93 -10.91 -3.69
CA ASP A 95 -0.36 -10.30 -3.37
C ASP A 95 -0.85 -10.67 -1.97
N SER A 96 -0.03 -11.38 -1.21
CA SER A 96 -0.37 -11.90 0.10
C SER A 96 0.88 -11.97 0.98
N TRP A 97 0.64 -11.94 2.28
CA TRP A 97 1.68 -12.09 3.30
C TRP A 97 1.14 -12.78 4.55
N GLU A 98 2.00 -13.51 5.23
CA GLU A 98 1.71 -14.15 6.52
C GLU A 98 2.96 -14.18 7.38
N ARG A 99 2.77 -14.33 8.69
CA ARG A 99 3.87 -14.54 9.63
C ARG A 99 4.42 -15.97 9.64
N SER A 100 3.87 -16.85 8.84
CA SER A 100 4.33 -18.23 8.68
C SER A 100 5.41 -18.33 7.62
N LYS A 101 6.43 -19.14 7.88
CA LYS A 101 7.45 -19.49 6.87
C LYS A 101 6.93 -20.46 5.80
N GLN A 102 5.78 -21.10 6.06
CA GLN A 102 5.14 -22.05 5.16
C GLN A 102 3.66 -21.71 5.03
N PRO A 103 3.30 -20.60 4.35
CA PRO A 103 1.91 -20.20 4.21
C PRO A 103 1.13 -21.24 3.40
N LYS A 104 0.00 -21.66 3.95
CA LYS A 104 -0.85 -22.74 3.41
C LYS A 104 -1.34 -22.48 1.99
N TYR A 105 -1.63 -21.24 1.67
CA TYR A 105 -2.23 -20.87 0.38
C TYR A 105 -1.23 -20.29 -0.61
N ALA A 106 0.06 -20.41 -0.32
CA ALA A 106 1.09 -19.89 -1.20
C ALA A 106 1.20 -20.71 -2.48
N GLY A 107 1.08 -20.03 -3.62
CA GLY A 107 1.48 -20.56 -4.92
C GLY A 107 2.99 -20.43 -5.09
N LYS A 108 3.50 -19.21 -4.98
CA LYS A 108 4.94 -18.92 -5.09
C LYS A 108 5.33 -17.94 -3.99
N ILE A 109 6.30 -18.33 -3.18
CA ILE A 109 6.94 -17.42 -2.22
C ILE A 109 7.93 -16.54 -2.99
N THR A 110 7.83 -15.23 -2.82
CA THR A 110 8.70 -14.28 -3.48
C THR A 110 9.78 -13.72 -2.57
N ARG A 111 9.45 -13.49 -1.29
CA ARG A 111 10.40 -12.89 -0.36
C ARG A 111 10.04 -13.11 1.10
N PHE A 112 11.07 -13.13 1.94
CA PHE A 112 10.97 -13.06 3.39
C PHE A 112 11.51 -11.70 3.84
N ILE A 113 10.70 -10.93 4.57
CA ILE A 113 11.10 -9.63 5.13
C ILE A 113 10.60 -9.55 6.56
N GLY A 114 11.52 -9.39 7.52
CA GLY A 114 11.15 -9.35 8.92
C GLY A 114 10.40 -10.61 9.33
N LYS A 115 9.23 -10.43 9.90
CA LYS A 115 8.36 -11.53 10.34
C LYS A 115 7.41 -12.05 9.26
N HIS A 116 7.41 -11.42 8.09
CA HIS A 116 6.46 -11.72 7.02
C HIS A 116 7.07 -12.55 5.90
N THR A 117 6.27 -13.48 5.41
CA THR A 117 6.51 -14.21 4.16
C THR A 117 5.57 -13.66 3.11
N PHE A 118 6.12 -13.16 2.01
CA PHE A 118 5.36 -12.61 0.88
C PHE A 118 5.25 -13.67 -0.21
N TYR A 119 4.06 -13.85 -0.73
CA TYR A 119 3.78 -14.89 -1.71
C TYR A 119 2.65 -14.51 -2.67
N VAL A 120 2.64 -15.17 -3.81
CA VAL A 120 1.51 -15.15 -4.74
C VAL A 120 0.53 -16.24 -4.30
N MET A 121 -0.71 -15.87 -4.05
CA MET A 121 -1.74 -16.82 -3.65
C MET A 121 -2.00 -17.83 -4.77
N LYS A 122 -2.25 -19.08 -4.42
CA LYS A 122 -2.66 -20.12 -5.38
C LYS A 122 -3.89 -19.65 -6.17
N GLY A 123 -3.83 -19.75 -7.49
CA GLY A 123 -4.91 -19.33 -8.38
C GLY A 123 -4.94 -17.82 -8.66
N SER A 124 -4.04 -17.02 -8.11
CA SER A 124 -3.88 -15.61 -8.46
C SER A 124 -3.27 -15.48 -9.86
N LYS A 125 -3.85 -14.57 -10.65
CA LYS A 125 -3.39 -14.30 -12.02
C LYS A 125 -2.40 -13.17 -12.10
#